data_7f6a33985ad1e3d4acd6a6c1457afeab
#
_entry.id   7f6a33985ad1e3d4acd6a6c1457afeab
#
_cell.length_a   1.000
_cell.length_b   1.000
_cell.length_c   1.000
_cell.angle_alpha   90.00
_cell.angle_beta   90.00
_cell.angle_gamma   90.00
#
_symmetry.space_group_name_H-M   'P 1'
#
loop_
_entity.id
_entity.type
_entity.pdbx_description
1 polymer ?
#
loop_
_entity_poly.entity_id
_entity_poly.type
_entity_poly.pdbx_seq_one_letter_code
_entity_poly.pdbx_strand_id
1 'polypeptide(L)'
;LSEKINRNLDKNNERIVDSHEKLPEQQEKADKLDSDLELTKSTKSKLSFDQFNPETWIDLSRQLNLKTSLGEIVSNCVVEKIFDNCVYFNISEESNSLLNNNHERELTKILSDYFKKDVSVKISSKAHSSETPKLANDREHQMQVEEAFENLNSDPSIKKFKEIFDGSVDIKSVQLESK
;
A
#
# COMPACT_ATOMS: atom_id res chain seq x y z
N LEU A 1 -7.85 57.68 21.92
CA LEU A 1 -6.63 58.47 21.81
C LEU A 1 -5.56 57.59 21.22
N SER A 2 -5.37 57.60 19.94
CA SER A 2 -4.42 58.51 19.23
C SER A 2 -3.05 57.92 19.28
N GLU A 3 -2.58 57.51 18.23
CA GLU A 3 -1.91 58.08 17.02
C GLU A 3 -0.51 57.50 16.92
N LYS A 4 -0.25 56.93 15.76
CA LYS A 4 0.60 57.41 14.66
C LYS A 4 2.10 57.47 15.05
N ILE A 5 3.00 57.10 14.19
CA ILE A 5 3.51 57.54 12.92
C ILE A 5 4.80 56.77 12.68
N ASN A 6 5.07 56.07 11.62
CA ASN A 6 5.47 56.43 10.26
C ASN A 6 6.97 56.56 10.00
N ARG A 7 7.40 55.93 8.91
CA ARG A 7 8.44 56.34 7.93
C ARG A 7 9.92 56.14 8.32
N ASN A 8 10.81 55.84 7.47
CA ASN A 8 11.05 55.94 6.02
C ASN A 8 12.29 55.10 5.68
N LEU A 9 12.32 54.54 4.48
CA LEU A 9 13.12 54.96 3.31
C LEU A 9 14.63 55.09 3.57
N ASP A 10 15.53 54.59 2.78
CA ASP A 10 15.79 54.71 1.38
C ASP A 10 17.04 53.89 0.99
N LYS A 11 17.01 53.23 -0.15
CA LYS A 11 17.80 53.45 -1.36
C LYS A 11 19.33 53.27 -1.28
N ASN A 12 19.86 52.49 -2.12
CA ASN A 12 20.59 52.77 -3.39
C ASN A 12 21.34 51.49 -3.77
N ASN A 13 21.17 50.99 -4.88
CA ASN A 13 21.41 51.39 -6.27
C ASN A 13 22.81 51.10 -6.80
N GLU A 14 22.75 50.50 -7.95
CA GLU A 14 23.63 50.58 -9.12
C GLU A 14 24.76 49.55 -9.26
N ARG A 15 24.55 48.70 -10.23
CA ARG A 15 25.09 48.68 -11.61
C ARG A 15 26.52 48.15 -11.70
N ILE A 16 26.91 47.39 -12.64
CA ILE A 16 26.91 47.32 -14.13
C ILE A 16 27.88 46.17 -14.47
N VAL A 17 27.77 45.35 -15.39
CA VAL A 17 27.86 45.16 -16.85
C VAL A 17 28.50 43.81 -17.15
N ASP A 18 27.81 42.98 -17.86
CA ASP A 18 28.04 42.52 -19.21
C ASP A 18 29.41 41.97 -19.62
N SER A 19 29.43 40.74 -20.04
CA SER A 19 30.15 40.34 -21.25
C SER A 19 29.80 38.91 -21.69
N HIS A 20 29.32 38.85 -22.88
CA HIS A 20 29.16 37.71 -23.77
C HIS A 20 30.44 36.83 -23.87
N GLU A 21 30.28 35.51 -24.00
CA GLU A 21 30.85 34.86 -25.19
C GLU A 21 30.33 33.40 -25.37
N LYS A 22 30.05 33.14 -26.62
CA LYS A 22 29.49 32.04 -27.38
C LYS A 22 30.11 30.66 -27.14
N LEU A 23 29.16 29.69 -27.42
CA LEU A 23 29.35 28.29 -27.81
C LEU A 23 30.50 28.02 -28.82
N PRO A 24 30.97 26.74 -28.91
CA PRO A 24 30.33 25.90 -29.88
C PRO A 24 30.09 24.41 -29.45
N GLU A 25 29.11 23.85 -30.15
CA GLU A 25 28.78 22.43 -30.27
C GLU A 25 29.96 21.58 -30.72
N GLN A 26 30.06 20.36 -30.19
CA GLN A 26 30.47 19.21 -31.02
C GLN A 26 29.80 17.93 -30.51
N GLN A 27 29.07 17.34 -31.44
CA GLN A 27 28.60 15.95 -31.43
C GLN A 27 29.79 15.00 -31.54
N GLU A 28 29.69 13.83 -30.91
CA GLU A 28 29.91 12.49 -31.52
C GLU A 28 29.63 11.39 -30.51
N LYS A 29 28.62 10.63 -30.80
CA LYS A 29 28.49 9.20 -31.17
C LYS A 29 29.07 8.15 -30.21
N ALA A 30 28.07 7.35 -29.77
CA ALA A 30 28.02 5.90 -29.73
C ALA A 30 29.09 5.14 -28.91
N ASP A 31 28.61 4.42 -27.90
CA ASP A 31 28.61 2.98 -28.03
C ASP A 31 27.64 2.31 -27.05
N LYS A 32 26.93 1.34 -27.60
CA LYS A 32 26.04 0.44 -26.90
C LYS A 32 26.86 -0.46 -26.00
N LEU A 33 26.49 -0.57 -24.74
CA LEU A 33 26.66 -1.83 -24.04
C LEU A 33 25.38 -2.14 -23.27
N ASP A 34 24.70 -3.11 -23.84
CA ASP A 34 23.67 -3.92 -23.25
C ASP A 34 24.12 -4.42 -21.88
N SER A 35 23.37 -4.09 -20.85
CA SER A 35 23.28 -4.95 -19.69
C SER A 35 21.83 -4.87 -19.20
N ASP A 36 21.07 -5.85 -19.67
CA ASP A 36 19.81 -6.27 -19.13
C ASP A 36 19.95 -6.47 -17.62
N LEU A 37 19.56 -5.45 -16.87
CA LEU A 37 19.08 -5.60 -15.52
C LEU A 37 17.58 -5.33 -15.59
N GLU A 38 16.85 -6.38 -15.96
CA GLU A 38 15.42 -6.45 -15.72
C GLU A 38 15.17 -6.21 -14.23
N LEU A 39 15.04 -4.94 -13.89
CA LEU A 39 14.35 -4.55 -12.67
C LEU A 39 12.88 -4.92 -12.90
N THR A 40 12.49 -6.09 -12.45
CA THR A 40 11.09 -6.51 -12.42
C THR A 40 10.33 -5.53 -11.54
N LYS A 41 10.00 -4.38 -12.12
CA LYS A 41 8.87 -3.59 -11.66
C LYS A 41 7.65 -4.47 -11.89
N SER A 42 7.20 -5.14 -10.83
CA SER A 42 5.88 -5.73 -10.77
C SER A 42 4.87 -4.60 -11.02
N THR A 43 4.60 -4.32 -12.29
CA THR A 43 3.42 -3.61 -12.72
C THR A 43 2.26 -4.56 -12.46
N LYS A 44 1.72 -4.51 -11.22
CA LYS A 44 0.45 -5.16 -10.92
C LYS A 44 -0.55 -4.58 -11.91
N SER A 45 -0.88 -5.36 -12.93
CA SER A 45 -1.88 -4.98 -13.94
C SER A 45 -3.18 -4.67 -13.20
N LYS A 46 -3.74 -3.51 -13.50
CA LYS A 46 -5.00 -3.08 -12.91
C LYS A 46 -6.09 -4.09 -13.26
N LEU A 47 -6.73 -4.65 -12.23
CA LEU A 47 -7.80 -5.62 -12.41
C LEU A 47 -9.00 -4.97 -13.13
N SER A 48 -9.54 -5.61 -14.17
CA SER A 48 -10.79 -5.18 -14.79
C SER A 48 -11.99 -5.67 -14.00
N PHE A 49 -13.15 -4.99 -14.14
CA PHE A 49 -14.37 -5.41 -13.44
C PHE A 49 -14.83 -6.82 -13.86
N ASP A 50 -14.62 -7.20 -15.11
CA ASP A 50 -15.03 -8.52 -15.62
C ASP A 50 -14.15 -9.68 -15.08
N GLN A 51 -12.97 -9.36 -14.57
CA GLN A 51 -12.06 -10.29 -13.90
C GLN A 51 -12.26 -10.29 -12.38
N PHE A 52 -13.02 -9.33 -11.86
CA PHE A 52 -13.26 -9.21 -10.44
C PHE A 52 -14.22 -10.30 -9.96
N ASN A 53 -13.78 -11.05 -8.97
CA ASN A 53 -14.50 -12.16 -8.37
C ASN A 53 -14.10 -12.32 -6.89
N PRO A 54 -14.73 -13.19 -6.11
CA PRO A 54 -14.38 -13.40 -4.71
C PRO A 54 -12.91 -13.74 -4.45
N GLU A 55 -12.26 -14.48 -5.36
CA GLU A 55 -10.86 -14.89 -5.21
C GLU A 55 -9.88 -13.73 -5.40
N THR A 56 -10.21 -12.80 -6.28
CA THR A 56 -9.38 -11.60 -6.56
C THR A 56 -9.59 -10.47 -5.56
N TRP A 57 -10.55 -10.61 -4.64
CA TRP A 57 -10.88 -9.57 -3.66
C TRP A 57 -9.73 -9.25 -2.71
N ILE A 58 -9.02 -10.27 -2.23
CA ILE A 58 -7.90 -10.09 -1.31
C ILE A 58 -6.82 -9.21 -1.96
N ASP A 59 -6.44 -9.51 -3.20
CA ASP A 59 -5.44 -8.74 -3.94
C ASP A 59 -5.91 -7.33 -4.27
N LEU A 60 -7.19 -7.17 -4.62
CA LEU A 60 -7.79 -5.86 -4.87
C LEU A 60 -7.79 -5.01 -3.60
N SER A 61 -8.18 -5.56 -2.46
CA SER A 61 -8.19 -4.87 -1.18
C SER A 61 -6.82 -4.31 -0.81
N ARG A 62 -5.74 -5.07 -1.08
CA ARG A 62 -4.35 -4.64 -0.90
C ARG A 62 -3.97 -3.48 -1.83
N GLN A 63 -4.44 -3.54 -3.09
CA GLN A 63 -4.18 -2.47 -4.07
C GLN A 63 -4.89 -1.17 -3.70
N LEU A 64 -6.10 -1.24 -3.13
CA LEU A 64 -6.85 -0.08 -2.66
C LEU A 64 -6.16 0.62 -1.48
N ASN A 65 -5.39 -0.12 -0.66
CA ASN A 65 -4.57 0.39 0.46
C ASN A 65 -5.29 1.43 1.33
N LEU A 66 -6.51 1.11 1.75
CA LEU A 66 -7.34 2.01 2.55
C LEU A 66 -6.86 2.02 4.00
N LYS A 67 -6.53 3.21 4.52
CA LYS A 67 -5.98 3.42 5.88
C LYS A 67 -6.98 4.04 6.88
N THR A 68 -8.26 4.06 6.53
CA THR A 68 -9.33 4.65 7.33
C THR A 68 -10.19 3.57 7.99
N SER A 69 -11.25 3.96 8.70
CA SER A 69 -12.27 3.03 9.19
C SER A 69 -12.86 2.15 8.08
N LEU A 70 -12.95 2.68 6.86
CA LEU A 70 -13.32 1.89 5.69
C LEU A 70 -12.32 0.77 5.39
N GLY A 71 -11.03 1.00 5.63
CA GLY A 71 -10.00 -0.03 5.51
C GLY A 71 -10.25 -1.22 6.44
N GLU A 72 -10.68 -0.96 7.67
CA GLU A 72 -11.07 -2.02 8.62
C GLU A 72 -12.28 -2.81 8.12
N ILE A 73 -13.29 -2.13 7.58
CA ILE A 73 -14.44 -2.80 6.97
C ILE A 73 -14.00 -3.68 5.80
N VAL A 74 -13.24 -3.12 4.86
CA VAL A 74 -12.73 -3.82 3.68
C VAL A 74 -11.89 -5.04 4.07
N SER A 75 -11.05 -4.92 5.10
CA SER A 75 -10.21 -6.02 5.61
C SER A 75 -11.02 -7.17 6.22
N ASN A 76 -12.21 -6.88 6.74
CA ASN A 76 -13.10 -7.86 7.37
C ASN A 76 -14.26 -8.31 6.47
N CYS A 77 -14.33 -7.83 5.22
CA CYS A 77 -15.36 -8.21 4.25
C CYS A 77 -14.88 -9.30 3.29
N VAL A 78 -15.82 -10.13 2.86
CA VAL A 78 -15.66 -11.05 1.72
C VAL A 78 -16.66 -10.70 0.64
N VAL A 79 -16.34 -10.98 -0.63
CA VAL A 79 -17.30 -10.87 -1.73
C VAL A 79 -18.19 -12.11 -1.73
N GLU A 80 -19.49 -11.93 -1.53
CA GLU A 80 -20.48 -13.02 -1.61
C GLU A 80 -20.82 -13.32 -3.07
N LYS A 81 -21.13 -12.29 -3.84
CA LYS A 81 -21.47 -12.39 -5.26
C LYS A 81 -21.36 -11.03 -5.95
N ILE A 82 -21.30 -11.09 -7.27
CA ILE A 82 -21.37 -9.92 -8.14
C ILE A 82 -22.52 -10.15 -9.11
N PHE A 83 -23.44 -9.21 -9.18
CA PHE A 83 -24.59 -9.29 -10.06
C PHE A 83 -24.97 -7.88 -10.54
N ASP A 84 -25.17 -7.68 -11.84
CA ASP A 84 -25.65 -6.43 -12.45
C ASP A 84 -24.86 -5.18 -12.00
N ASN A 85 -23.54 -5.24 -12.04
CA ASN A 85 -22.64 -4.19 -11.53
C ASN A 85 -22.77 -3.90 -10.02
N CYS A 86 -23.49 -4.72 -9.28
CA CYS A 86 -23.59 -4.64 -7.84
C CYS A 86 -22.71 -5.70 -7.19
N VAL A 87 -21.80 -5.26 -6.31
CA VAL A 87 -20.97 -6.13 -5.51
C VAL A 87 -21.60 -6.31 -4.15
N TYR A 88 -21.87 -7.54 -3.80
CA TYR A 88 -22.44 -7.92 -2.50
C TYR A 88 -21.32 -8.41 -1.61
N PHE A 89 -21.07 -7.68 -0.54
CA PHE A 89 -20.13 -8.05 0.49
C PHE A 89 -20.81 -8.63 1.71
N ASN A 90 -20.11 -9.54 2.36
CA ASN A 90 -20.47 -10.04 3.68
C ASN A 90 -19.39 -9.65 4.69
N ILE A 91 -19.82 -9.21 5.87
CA ILE A 91 -19.00 -8.99 7.04
C ILE A 91 -19.47 -9.91 8.17
N SER A 92 -18.55 -10.40 9.00
CA SER A 92 -18.94 -11.22 10.14
C SER A 92 -19.80 -10.46 11.14
N GLU A 93 -20.65 -11.15 11.88
CA GLU A 93 -21.50 -10.54 12.91
C GLU A 93 -20.68 -9.82 13.99
N GLU A 94 -19.51 -10.34 14.33
CA GLU A 94 -18.58 -9.73 15.29
C GLU A 94 -18.07 -8.36 14.81
N SER A 95 -17.81 -8.23 13.50
CA SER A 95 -17.31 -7.00 12.88
C SER A 95 -18.43 -6.03 12.45
N ASN A 96 -19.69 -6.44 12.56
CA ASN A 96 -20.85 -5.64 12.13
C ASN A 96 -20.95 -4.31 12.88
N SER A 97 -20.50 -4.24 14.12
CA SER A 97 -20.45 -3.01 14.91
C SER A 97 -19.60 -1.90 14.31
N LEU A 98 -18.67 -2.24 13.41
CA LEU A 98 -17.83 -1.30 12.68
C LEU A 98 -18.56 -0.68 11.48
N LEU A 99 -19.65 -1.30 11.01
CA LEU A 99 -20.35 -0.87 9.80
C LEU A 99 -21.23 0.35 10.09
N ASN A 100 -21.16 1.33 9.20
CA ASN A 100 -22.08 2.47 9.17
C ASN A 100 -22.58 2.74 7.73
N ASN A 101 -23.65 3.53 7.62
CA ASN A 101 -24.32 3.81 6.35
C ASN A 101 -23.44 4.54 5.31
N ASN A 102 -22.33 5.12 5.71
CA ASN A 102 -21.43 5.82 4.78
C ASN A 102 -20.45 4.86 4.11
N HIS A 103 -20.09 3.74 4.74
CA HIS A 103 -19.11 2.80 4.22
C HIS A 103 -19.50 2.21 2.86
N GLU A 104 -20.78 1.87 2.67
CA GLU A 104 -21.29 1.40 1.36
C GLU A 104 -21.11 2.46 0.27
N ARG A 105 -21.41 3.72 0.59
CA ARG A 105 -21.31 4.85 -0.35
C ARG A 105 -19.85 5.16 -0.70
N GLU A 106 -18.97 5.14 0.29
CA GLU A 106 -17.55 5.38 0.11
C GLU A 106 -16.92 4.24 -0.73
N LEU A 107 -17.23 2.99 -0.39
CA LEU A 107 -16.72 1.84 -1.14
C LEU A 107 -17.28 1.79 -2.57
N THR A 108 -18.55 2.14 -2.78
CA THR A 108 -19.16 2.33 -4.09
C THR A 108 -18.33 3.32 -4.93
N LYS A 109 -18.03 4.49 -4.38
CA LYS A 109 -17.23 5.51 -5.07
C LYS A 109 -15.83 5.00 -5.41
N ILE A 110 -15.14 4.37 -4.46
CA ILE A 110 -13.78 3.87 -4.65
C ILE A 110 -13.74 2.78 -5.73
N LEU A 111 -14.66 1.82 -5.70
CA LEU A 111 -14.71 0.77 -6.70
C LEU A 111 -15.11 1.29 -8.09
N SER A 112 -16.04 2.24 -8.17
CA SER A 112 -16.41 2.90 -9.43
C SER A 112 -15.22 3.66 -10.01
N ASP A 113 -14.47 4.38 -9.17
CA ASP A 113 -13.26 5.10 -9.57
C ASP A 113 -12.12 4.15 -9.98
N TYR A 114 -11.98 3.02 -9.29
CA TYR A 114 -10.98 2.01 -9.61
C TYR A 114 -11.27 1.34 -10.96
N PHE A 115 -12.48 0.85 -11.16
CA PHE A 115 -12.88 0.12 -12.37
C PHE A 115 -13.24 1.04 -13.54
N LYS A 116 -13.39 2.35 -13.32
CA LYS A 116 -13.91 3.32 -14.31
C LYS A 116 -15.26 2.90 -14.87
N LYS A 117 -16.09 2.33 -14.02
CA LYS A 117 -17.40 1.79 -14.32
C LYS A 117 -18.35 2.13 -13.18
N ASP A 118 -19.61 2.35 -13.47
CA ASP A 118 -20.62 2.54 -12.44
C ASP A 118 -20.87 1.20 -11.72
N VAL A 119 -20.39 1.11 -10.48
CA VAL A 119 -20.47 -0.07 -9.61
C VAL A 119 -21.22 0.33 -8.36
N SER A 120 -22.15 -0.48 -7.90
CA SER A 120 -22.80 -0.30 -6.62
C SER A 120 -22.33 -1.35 -5.60
N VAL A 121 -22.40 -1.01 -4.33
CA VAL A 121 -21.97 -1.89 -3.23
C VAL A 121 -23.10 -2.09 -2.25
N LYS A 122 -23.27 -3.31 -1.77
CA LYS A 122 -24.12 -3.66 -0.62
C LYS A 122 -23.32 -4.50 0.35
N ILE A 123 -23.40 -4.17 1.63
CA ILE A 123 -22.73 -4.91 2.70
C ILE A 123 -23.79 -5.50 3.61
N SER A 124 -23.75 -6.82 3.79
CA SER A 124 -24.64 -7.53 4.70
C SER A 124 -23.84 -8.22 5.81
N SER A 125 -24.44 -8.35 6.98
CA SER A 125 -23.83 -9.09 8.08
C SER A 125 -24.42 -10.50 8.12
N LYS A 126 -23.57 -11.49 7.81
CA LYS A 126 -23.91 -12.91 7.85
C LYS A 126 -22.67 -13.73 8.18
N ALA A 127 -22.87 -14.86 8.80
CA ALA A 127 -21.79 -15.84 8.97
C ALA A 127 -21.26 -16.29 7.59
N HIS A 128 -19.97 -16.34 7.43
CA HIS A 128 -19.28 -16.84 6.24
C HIS A 128 -18.04 -17.65 6.63
N SER A 129 -17.65 -18.59 5.77
CA SER A 129 -16.43 -19.39 5.94
C SER A 129 -15.28 -18.97 5.02
N SER A 130 -15.51 -17.99 4.16
CA SER A 130 -14.47 -17.49 3.23
C SER A 130 -13.43 -16.68 3.96
N GLU A 131 -12.18 -16.77 3.50
CA GLU A 131 -11.06 -16.01 4.05
C GLU A 131 -11.21 -14.52 3.76
N THR A 132 -11.10 -13.69 4.80
CA THR A 132 -11.09 -12.23 4.65
C THR A 132 -9.69 -11.73 4.31
N PRO A 133 -9.54 -10.53 3.72
CA PRO A 133 -8.22 -9.91 3.51
C PRO A 133 -7.37 -9.84 4.78
N LYS A 134 -7.99 -9.60 5.93
CA LYS A 134 -7.30 -9.58 7.23
C LYS A 134 -6.73 -10.95 7.58
N LEU A 135 -7.55 -12.01 7.52
CA LEU A 135 -7.10 -13.36 7.82
C LEU A 135 -6.01 -13.82 6.85
N ALA A 136 -6.11 -13.48 5.56
CA ALA A 136 -5.07 -13.78 4.58
C ALA A 136 -3.75 -13.08 4.92
N ASN A 137 -3.81 -11.80 5.30
CA ASN A 137 -2.61 -11.05 5.69
C ASN A 137 -2.00 -11.60 6.99
N ASP A 138 -2.82 -11.92 7.99
CA ASP A 138 -2.35 -12.49 9.25
C ASP A 138 -1.68 -13.86 9.03
N ARG A 139 -2.28 -14.71 8.18
CA ARG A 139 -1.70 -16.00 7.79
C ARG A 139 -0.36 -15.84 7.06
N GLU A 140 -0.30 -14.94 6.08
CA GLU A 140 0.94 -14.68 5.34
C GLU A 140 2.04 -14.13 6.25
N HIS A 141 1.68 -13.21 7.16
CA HIS A 141 2.63 -12.68 8.14
C HIS A 141 3.17 -13.79 9.05
N GLN A 142 2.28 -14.67 9.55
CA GLN A 142 2.69 -15.79 10.39
C GLN A 142 3.63 -16.73 9.64
N MET A 143 3.35 -17.07 8.38
CA MET A 143 4.23 -17.90 7.55
C MET A 143 5.62 -17.25 7.37
N GLN A 144 5.68 -15.95 7.18
CA GLN A 144 6.95 -15.21 7.06
C GLN A 144 7.74 -15.23 8.38
N VAL A 145 7.06 -15.10 9.52
CA VAL A 145 7.69 -15.21 10.85
C VAL A 145 8.24 -16.61 11.09
N GLU A 146 7.49 -17.64 10.73
CA GLU A 146 7.93 -19.04 10.84
C GLU A 146 9.14 -19.32 9.95
N GLU A 147 9.12 -18.88 8.69
CA GLU A 147 10.25 -19.00 7.77
C GLU A 147 11.49 -18.26 8.29
N ALA A 148 11.32 -17.04 8.79
CA ALA A 148 12.42 -16.27 9.38
C ALA A 148 13.00 -16.97 10.62
N PHE A 149 12.14 -17.57 11.45
CA PHE A 149 12.55 -18.34 12.62
C PHE A 149 13.32 -19.61 12.25
N GLU A 150 12.89 -20.35 11.24
CA GLU A 150 13.60 -21.52 10.74
C GLU A 150 14.97 -21.15 10.15
N ASN A 151 15.03 -20.07 9.36
CA ASN A 151 16.26 -19.54 8.80
C ASN A 151 17.24 -19.14 9.91
N LEU A 152 16.76 -18.43 10.93
CA LEU A 152 17.55 -18.04 12.10
C LEU A 152 18.09 -19.25 12.85
N ASN A 153 17.25 -20.26 13.11
CA ASN A 153 17.66 -21.49 13.80
C ASN A 153 18.64 -22.33 12.99
N SER A 154 18.64 -22.19 11.67
CA SER A 154 19.53 -22.92 10.77
C SER A 154 20.91 -22.26 10.63
N ASP A 155 21.03 -20.99 11.00
CA ASP A 155 22.28 -20.22 10.92
C ASP A 155 23.38 -20.81 11.81
N PRO A 156 24.57 -21.09 11.28
CA PRO A 156 25.67 -21.68 12.04
C PRO A 156 26.13 -20.83 13.24
N SER A 157 26.01 -19.50 13.14
CA SER A 157 26.40 -18.59 14.23
C SER A 157 25.41 -18.68 15.39
N ILE A 158 24.12 -18.77 15.08
CA ILE A 158 23.06 -18.94 16.08
C ILE A 158 23.14 -20.31 16.74
N LYS A 159 23.46 -21.36 15.98
CA LYS A 159 23.70 -22.70 16.55
C LYS A 159 24.85 -22.68 17.56
N LYS A 160 25.99 -22.10 17.20
CA LYS A 160 27.13 -21.92 18.13
C LYS A 160 26.74 -21.10 19.37
N PHE A 161 26.00 -20.02 19.17
CA PHE A 161 25.55 -19.19 20.29
C PHE A 161 24.67 -19.99 21.26
N LYS A 162 23.74 -20.78 20.75
CA LYS A 162 22.89 -21.66 21.58
C LYS A 162 23.71 -22.70 22.37
N GLU A 163 24.73 -23.28 21.74
CA GLU A 163 25.61 -24.26 22.40
C GLU A 163 26.45 -23.62 23.52
N ILE A 164 26.97 -22.41 23.31
CA ILE A 164 27.83 -21.72 24.28
C ILE A 164 27.02 -21.19 25.46
N PHE A 165 25.86 -20.68 25.25
CA PHE A 165 25.05 -19.97 26.26
C PHE A 165 23.87 -20.78 26.78
N ASP A 166 23.70 -22.04 26.33
CA ASP A 166 22.54 -22.91 26.63
C ASP A 166 21.20 -22.15 26.42
N GLY A 167 21.14 -21.37 25.34
CA GLY A 167 20.02 -20.49 25.03
C GLY A 167 19.09 -21.04 23.96
N SER A 168 17.88 -20.51 23.91
CA SER A 168 16.93 -20.79 22.84
C SER A 168 16.40 -19.49 22.24
N VAL A 169 16.01 -19.53 20.96
CA VAL A 169 15.32 -18.42 20.31
C VAL A 169 13.82 -18.63 20.47
N ASP A 170 13.11 -17.64 20.99
CA ASP A 170 11.65 -17.68 21.05
C ASP A 170 11.08 -17.10 19.74
N ILE A 171 10.20 -17.83 19.07
CA ILE A 171 9.52 -17.40 17.84
C ILE A 171 8.79 -16.06 18.04
N LYS A 172 8.28 -15.78 19.24
CA LYS A 172 7.61 -14.53 19.58
C LYS A 172 8.53 -13.31 19.57
N SER A 173 9.84 -13.54 19.65
CA SER A 173 10.84 -12.46 19.60
C SER A 173 11.27 -12.12 18.17
N VAL A 174 10.86 -12.91 17.19
CA VAL A 174 11.19 -12.66 15.77
C VAL A 174 10.33 -11.53 15.24
N GLN A 175 10.97 -10.48 14.76
CA GLN A 175 10.31 -9.34 14.13
C GLN A 175 10.78 -9.23 12.69
N LEU A 176 9.83 -9.03 11.79
CA LEU A 176 10.12 -8.79 10.38
C LEU A 176 10.38 -7.30 10.17
N GLU A 177 11.52 -6.96 9.58
CA GLU A 177 11.80 -5.57 9.19
C GLU A 177 10.95 -5.21 7.95
N SER A 178 10.18 -4.12 8.08
CA SER A 178 9.46 -3.53 6.95
C SER A 178 10.47 -2.87 6.00
N LYS A 179 10.57 -3.37 4.79
CA LYS A 179 11.34 -2.73 3.70
C LYS A 179 10.60 -1.55 3.10
#